data_e5b40663d86a6e5499754803c0ce9daf
#
_entry.id   e5b40663d86a6e5499754803c0ce9daf
#
_cell.length_a   1.000
_cell.length_b   1.000
_cell.length_c   1.000
_cell.angle_alpha   90.00
_cell.angle_beta   90.00
_cell.angle_gamma   90.00
#
_symmetry.space_group_name_H-M   'P 1'
#
loop_
_entity.id
_entity.type
_entity.pdbx_description
1 polymer ?
#
loop_
_entity_poly.entity_id
_entity_poly.type
_entity_poly.pdbx_seq_one_letter_code
_entity_poly.pdbx_strand_id
1 'polypeptide(L)'
;MPGKPSSFASLHDVELCSYAAAGEGRAFGELARRHGSAVRYLLRRMGAQAAEADDVAQDAFLTAFQRIAEFRGEGTFAAWVKRIAARQYLRRLQRERRLTELAAESAEDEEVVGGDADHRIDLDEAMKVLSKVERLCVSLCFGAGLSHSEAAEALNLPLGTVKSHVKRGLEKLRTRLAPADGAVLEGRRGNG
;
A
#
# COMPACT_ATOMS: atom_id res chain seq x y z
N MET A 1 3.44 -24.93 -29.48
CA MET A 1 4.06 -23.84 -28.70
C MET A 1 3.75 -22.57 -29.44
N PRO A 2 2.94 -21.65 -28.88
CA PRO A 2 2.79 -20.31 -29.48
C PRO A 2 4.16 -19.64 -29.51
N GLY A 3 4.52 -19.02 -30.65
CA GLY A 3 5.80 -18.35 -30.84
C GLY A 3 6.02 -17.26 -29.79
N LYS A 4 7.27 -17.05 -29.36
CA LYS A 4 7.61 -15.97 -28.42
C LYS A 4 7.12 -14.63 -28.99
N PRO A 5 6.35 -13.83 -28.22
CA PRO A 5 5.93 -12.52 -28.70
C PRO A 5 7.16 -11.63 -28.90
N SER A 6 7.15 -10.85 -29.98
CA SER A 6 8.22 -9.88 -30.27
C SER A 6 8.31 -8.76 -29.22
N SER A 7 7.22 -8.50 -28.48
CA SER A 7 7.15 -7.53 -27.40
C SER A 7 6.18 -7.99 -26.32
N PHE A 8 6.59 -7.89 -25.05
CA PHE A 8 5.73 -8.14 -23.89
C PHE A 8 4.88 -6.90 -23.50
N ALA A 9 5.19 -5.73 -24.04
CA ALA A 9 4.51 -4.49 -23.67
C ALA A 9 3.01 -4.46 -24.05
N SER A 10 2.59 -5.23 -25.05
CA SER A 10 1.20 -5.30 -25.52
C SER A 10 0.36 -6.39 -24.85
N LEU A 11 0.97 -7.29 -24.09
CA LEU A 11 0.27 -8.41 -23.45
C LEU A 11 -0.44 -7.98 -22.18
N HIS A 12 -1.56 -8.65 -21.85
CA HIS A 12 -2.23 -8.48 -20.57
C HIS A 12 -1.44 -9.15 -19.43
N ASP A 13 -1.63 -8.68 -18.20
CA ASP A 13 -0.91 -9.19 -17.02
C ASP A 13 -1.07 -10.69 -16.82
N VAL A 14 -2.24 -11.25 -17.13
CA VAL A 14 -2.49 -12.71 -17.04
C VAL A 14 -1.60 -13.49 -18.00
N GLU A 15 -1.43 -12.98 -19.22
CA GLU A 15 -0.55 -13.60 -20.21
C GLU A 15 0.92 -13.47 -19.77
N LEU A 16 1.31 -12.29 -19.27
CA LEU A 16 2.64 -12.07 -18.73
C LEU A 16 2.94 -13.00 -17.56
N CYS A 17 1.98 -13.23 -16.67
CA CYS A 17 2.11 -14.19 -15.57
C CYS A 17 2.33 -15.61 -16.09
N SER A 18 1.61 -16.02 -17.14
CA SER A 18 1.76 -17.34 -17.75
C SER A 18 3.14 -17.53 -18.38
N TYR A 19 3.64 -16.52 -19.10
CA TYR A 19 5.01 -16.54 -19.65
C TYR A 19 6.07 -16.55 -18.55
N ALA A 20 5.88 -15.75 -17.50
CA ALA A 20 6.80 -15.72 -16.37
C ALA A 20 6.84 -17.06 -15.62
N ALA A 21 5.69 -17.71 -15.42
CA ALA A 21 5.60 -19.05 -14.83
C ALA A 21 6.26 -20.12 -15.70
N ALA A 22 6.29 -19.93 -17.01
CA ALA A 22 7.03 -20.79 -17.96
C ALA A 22 8.54 -20.47 -18.02
N GLY A 23 9.06 -19.56 -17.17
CA GLY A 23 10.47 -19.22 -17.07
C GLY A 23 10.91 -18.04 -17.92
N GLU A 24 9.98 -17.29 -18.56
CA GLU A 24 10.33 -16.11 -19.34
C GLU A 24 10.51 -14.87 -18.43
N GLY A 25 11.74 -14.63 -18.01
CA GLY A 25 12.07 -13.53 -17.10
C GLY A 25 11.73 -12.12 -17.64
N ARG A 26 11.73 -11.92 -18.96
CA ARG A 26 11.34 -10.66 -19.59
C ARG A 26 9.86 -10.32 -19.37
N ALA A 27 8.99 -11.33 -19.36
CA ALA A 27 7.56 -11.15 -19.07
C ALA A 27 7.37 -10.68 -17.63
N PHE A 28 8.11 -11.24 -16.68
CA PHE A 28 8.08 -10.75 -15.29
C PHE A 28 8.69 -9.34 -15.16
N GLY A 29 9.76 -9.03 -15.89
CA GLY A 29 10.33 -7.69 -15.95
C GLY A 29 9.30 -6.63 -16.36
N GLU A 30 8.43 -6.96 -17.32
CA GLU A 30 7.34 -6.07 -17.75
C GLU A 30 6.29 -5.89 -16.64
N LEU A 31 5.91 -6.96 -15.93
CA LEU A 31 5.03 -6.87 -14.74
C LEU A 31 5.62 -5.95 -13.66
N ALA A 32 6.91 -6.12 -13.35
CA ALA A 32 7.60 -5.28 -12.37
C ALA A 32 7.65 -3.81 -12.81
N ARG A 33 7.89 -3.54 -14.08
CA ARG A 33 7.88 -2.19 -14.66
C ARG A 33 6.51 -1.52 -14.54
N ARG A 34 5.43 -2.24 -14.82
CA ARG A 34 4.05 -1.72 -14.75
C ARG A 34 3.60 -1.41 -13.33
N HIS A 35 3.94 -2.28 -12.40
CA HIS A 35 3.36 -2.25 -11.05
C HIS A 35 4.32 -1.72 -9.97
N GLY A 36 5.60 -1.50 -10.30
CA GLY A 36 6.62 -1.09 -9.35
C GLY A 36 6.30 0.22 -8.63
N SER A 37 5.86 1.24 -9.36
CA SER A 37 5.47 2.53 -8.77
C SER A 37 4.29 2.40 -7.81
N ALA A 38 3.27 1.60 -8.17
CA ALA A 38 2.09 1.40 -7.34
C ALA A 38 2.41 0.63 -6.04
N VAL A 39 3.39 -0.27 -6.06
CA VAL A 39 3.85 -0.99 -4.86
C VAL A 39 4.62 -0.05 -3.95
N ARG A 40 5.59 0.70 -4.47
CA ARG A 40 6.34 1.71 -3.69
C ARG A 40 5.42 2.75 -3.06
N TYR A 41 4.43 3.22 -3.83
CA TYR A 41 3.45 4.18 -3.34
C TYR A 41 2.60 3.64 -2.19
N LEU A 42 2.17 2.37 -2.26
CA LEU A 42 1.50 1.71 -1.14
C LEU A 42 2.39 1.69 0.11
N LEU A 43 3.66 1.28 -0.02
CA LEU A 43 4.60 1.19 1.09
C LEU A 43 4.85 2.57 1.74
N ARG A 44 5.00 3.62 0.93
CA ARG A 44 5.10 5.00 1.40
C ARG A 44 3.86 5.42 2.21
N ARG A 45 2.67 5.08 1.74
CA ARG A 45 1.41 5.32 2.49
C ARG A 45 1.33 4.53 3.79
N MET A 46 1.92 3.35 3.84
CA MET A 46 2.02 2.58 5.08
C MET A 46 3.02 3.20 6.08
N GLY A 47 3.87 4.12 5.65
CA GLY A 47 4.82 4.86 6.46
C GLY A 47 6.29 4.55 6.20
N ALA A 48 6.60 3.76 5.16
CA ALA A 48 7.98 3.50 4.76
C ALA A 48 8.67 4.77 4.24
N GLN A 49 9.94 4.95 4.58
CA GLN A 49 10.79 5.96 3.95
C GLN A 49 11.07 5.58 2.48
N ALA A 50 11.55 6.54 1.65
CA ALA A 50 11.74 6.30 0.22
C ALA A 50 12.64 5.10 -0.06
N ALA A 51 13.83 5.06 0.53
CA ALA A 51 14.78 3.96 0.38
C ALA A 51 14.20 2.63 0.88
N GLU A 52 13.52 2.64 2.02
CA GLU A 52 12.87 1.45 2.57
C GLU A 52 11.75 0.93 1.67
N ALA A 53 10.95 1.82 1.09
CA ALA A 53 9.89 1.45 0.16
C ALA A 53 10.47 0.82 -1.12
N ASP A 54 11.61 1.31 -1.60
CA ASP A 54 12.31 0.73 -2.75
C ASP A 54 12.86 -0.66 -2.43
N ASP A 55 13.51 -0.85 -1.29
CA ASP A 55 14.05 -2.14 -0.84
C ASP A 55 12.93 -3.18 -0.68
N VAL A 56 11.87 -2.84 0.07
CA VAL A 56 10.74 -3.76 0.30
C VAL A 56 10.00 -4.06 -1.00
N ALA A 57 9.87 -3.09 -1.92
CA ALA A 57 9.26 -3.34 -3.22
C ALA A 57 10.11 -4.31 -4.05
N GLN A 58 11.43 -4.17 -4.06
CA GLN A 58 12.34 -5.08 -4.73
C GLN A 58 12.23 -6.49 -4.18
N ASP A 59 12.26 -6.66 -2.86
CA ASP A 59 12.10 -7.95 -2.17
C ASP A 59 10.73 -8.58 -2.48
N ALA A 60 9.67 -7.76 -2.55
CA ALA A 60 8.34 -8.23 -2.89
C ALA A 60 8.26 -8.76 -4.33
N PHE A 61 8.89 -8.08 -5.29
CA PHE A 61 8.96 -8.56 -6.67
C PHE A 61 9.84 -9.81 -6.80
N LEU A 62 10.94 -9.92 -6.09
CA LEU A 62 11.74 -11.16 -6.04
C LEU A 62 10.92 -12.33 -5.50
N THR A 63 10.20 -12.12 -4.41
CA THR A 63 9.29 -13.14 -3.84
C THR A 63 8.16 -13.48 -4.81
N ALA A 64 7.57 -12.48 -5.47
CA ALA A 64 6.54 -12.69 -6.47
C ALA A 64 7.06 -13.49 -7.67
N PHE A 65 8.28 -13.24 -8.12
CA PHE A 65 8.91 -14.00 -9.19
C PHE A 65 9.10 -15.47 -8.82
N GLN A 66 9.64 -15.74 -7.63
CA GLN A 66 9.84 -17.10 -7.12
C GLN A 66 8.53 -17.86 -6.96
N ARG A 67 7.44 -17.16 -6.69
CA ARG A 67 6.11 -17.71 -6.41
C ARG A 67 5.10 -17.49 -7.54
N ILE A 68 5.55 -17.10 -8.74
CA ILE A 68 4.65 -16.73 -9.84
C ILE A 68 3.73 -17.87 -10.27
N ALA A 69 4.19 -19.13 -10.14
CA ALA A 69 3.38 -20.31 -10.42
C ALA A 69 2.20 -20.49 -9.43
N GLU A 70 2.23 -19.85 -8.26
CA GLU A 70 1.13 -19.85 -7.28
C GLU A 70 0.04 -18.83 -7.63
N PHE A 71 0.31 -17.89 -8.52
CA PHE A 71 -0.67 -16.92 -8.98
C PHE A 71 -1.71 -17.57 -9.88
N ARG A 72 -2.89 -17.87 -9.32
CA ARG A 72 -3.97 -18.59 -10.02
C ARG A 72 -4.87 -17.69 -10.87
N GLY A 73 -4.57 -16.38 -10.98
CA GLY A 73 -5.45 -15.44 -11.67
C GLY A 73 -6.68 -15.02 -10.85
N GLU A 74 -6.77 -15.41 -9.58
CA GLU A 74 -7.80 -14.95 -8.67
C GLU A 74 -7.53 -13.49 -8.27
N GLY A 75 -8.16 -12.55 -8.96
CA GLY A 75 -7.90 -11.12 -8.85
C GLY A 75 -6.78 -10.64 -9.79
N THR A 76 -6.22 -9.48 -9.50
CA THR A 76 -5.17 -8.86 -10.32
C THR A 76 -3.77 -9.18 -9.80
N PHE A 77 -2.78 -9.28 -10.71
CA PHE A 77 -1.37 -9.38 -10.31
C PHE A 77 -0.94 -8.22 -9.40
N ALA A 78 -1.43 -7.00 -9.70
CA ALA A 78 -1.17 -5.82 -8.87
C ALA A 78 -1.63 -6.01 -7.41
N ALA A 79 -2.82 -6.56 -7.19
CA ALA A 79 -3.32 -6.82 -5.83
C ALA A 79 -2.48 -7.91 -5.13
N TRP A 80 -2.11 -8.94 -5.86
CA TRP A 80 -1.31 -10.04 -5.33
C TRP A 80 0.08 -9.59 -4.87
N VAL A 81 0.82 -8.84 -5.72
CA VAL A 81 2.15 -8.34 -5.36
C VAL A 81 2.08 -7.28 -4.24
N LYS A 82 1.05 -6.43 -4.21
CA LYS A 82 0.83 -5.48 -3.11
C LYS A 82 0.61 -6.18 -1.77
N ARG A 83 -0.12 -7.30 -1.73
CA ARG A 83 -0.27 -8.13 -0.51
C ARG A 83 1.05 -8.71 -0.04
N ILE A 84 1.90 -9.16 -0.96
CA ILE A 84 3.26 -9.64 -0.63
C ILE A 84 4.07 -8.49 0.00
N ALA A 85 4.13 -7.33 -0.65
CA ALA A 85 4.86 -6.16 -0.18
C ALA A 85 4.37 -5.68 1.19
N ALA A 86 3.06 -5.57 1.38
CA ALA A 86 2.47 -5.15 2.65
C ALA A 86 2.85 -6.10 3.81
N ARG A 87 2.77 -7.42 3.59
CA ARG A 87 3.15 -8.42 4.59
C ARG A 87 4.65 -8.39 4.91
N GLN A 88 5.51 -8.16 3.92
CA GLN A 88 6.97 -8.03 4.14
C GLN A 88 7.28 -6.78 4.95
N TYR A 89 6.68 -5.65 4.62
CA TYR A 89 6.85 -4.40 5.36
C TYR A 89 6.40 -4.54 6.83
N LEU A 90 5.23 -5.13 7.09
CA LEU A 90 4.77 -5.36 8.45
C LEU A 90 5.71 -6.27 9.26
N ARG A 91 6.25 -7.34 8.64
CA ARG A 91 7.25 -8.20 9.28
C ARG A 91 8.53 -7.43 9.62
N ARG A 92 8.96 -6.50 8.75
CA ARG A 92 10.10 -5.63 9.00
C ARG A 92 9.84 -4.72 10.21
N LEU A 93 8.69 -4.02 10.23
CA LEU A 93 8.28 -3.18 11.36
C LEU A 93 8.22 -3.98 12.69
N GLN A 94 7.66 -5.18 12.67
CA GLN A 94 7.59 -6.02 13.87
C GLN A 94 8.99 -6.43 14.35
N ARG A 95 9.91 -6.72 13.43
CA ARG A 95 11.30 -7.08 13.76
C ARG A 95 12.04 -5.87 14.35
N GLU A 96 11.89 -4.70 13.75
CA GLU A 96 12.51 -3.47 14.23
C GLU A 96 12.00 -3.09 15.63
N ARG A 97 10.67 -3.18 15.86
CA ARG A 97 10.10 -2.97 17.21
C ARG A 97 10.68 -3.93 18.24
N ARG A 98 10.79 -5.22 17.93
CA ARG A 98 11.42 -6.20 18.84
C ARG A 98 12.88 -5.87 19.12
N LEU A 99 13.64 -5.42 18.11
CA LEU A 99 15.02 -5.00 18.30
C LEU A 99 15.10 -3.74 19.15
N THR A 100 14.20 -2.76 18.94
CA THR A 100 14.10 -1.55 19.73
C THR A 100 13.66 -1.85 21.16
N GLU A 101 12.68 -2.74 21.37
CA GLU A 101 12.25 -3.19 22.70
C GLU A 101 13.39 -3.90 23.45
N LEU A 102 14.20 -4.73 22.78
CA LEU A 102 15.38 -5.35 23.34
C LEU A 102 16.52 -4.35 23.63
N ALA A 103 16.58 -3.25 22.84
CA ALA A 103 17.54 -2.17 23.03
C ALA A 103 17.04 -1.08 24.00
N ALA A 104 15.72 -0.89 24.09
CA ALA A 104 15.02 0.14 24.86
C ALA A 104 14.70 -0.25 26.30
N GLU A 105 15.45 -1.20 26.87
CA GLU A 105 15.70 -1.06 28.31
C GLU A 105 16.39 0.28 28.62
N SER A 106 16.59 1.13 27.59
CA SER A 106 17.20 2.46 27.72
C SER A 106 16.90 3.37 26.52
N ALA A 107 15.68 3.89 26.30
CA ALA A 107 15.41 5.21 25.69
C ALA A 107 14.00 5.36 25.06
N GLU A 108 13.50 6.58 25.11
CA GLU A 108 12.15 7.04 24.75
C GLU A 108 11.96 7.21 23.22
N ASP A 109 10.67 7.13 22.78
CA ASP A 109 10.22 7.16 21.37
C ASP A 109 10.48 8.49 20.66
N GLU A 110 11.06 8.46 19.47
CA GLU A 110 11.12 9.57 18.53
C GLU A 110 10.14 9.38 17.35
N GLU A 111 9.32 10.40 17.12
CA GLU A 111 8.32 10.49 16.05
C GLU A 111 8.99 10.96 14.74
N VAL A 112 9.01 10.14 13.69
CA VAL A 112 9.62 10.52 12.40
C VAL A 112 8.57 11.02 11.43
N VAL A 113 8.62 12.32 11.14
CA VAL A 113 7.88 13.02 10.09
C VAL A 113 8.83 13.25 8.90
N GLY A 114 8.47 12.76 7.73
CA GLY A 114 9.20 13.06 6.49
C GLY A 114 8.28 12.98 5.28
N GLY A 115 8.01 14.10 4.65
CA GLY A 115 7.24 14.20 3.42
C GLY A 115 8.03 14.99 2.39
N ASP A 116 7.99 14.52 1.15
CA ASP A 116 8.39 15.29 -0.01
C ASP A 116 7.19 15.40 -0.95
N ALA A 117 6.97 16.60 -1.50
CA ALA A 117 5.72 16.99 -2.13
C ALA A 117 5.81 16.83 -3.64
N ASP A 118 4.80 16.21 -4.26
CA ASP A 118 4.47 16.42 -5.66
C ASP A 118 2.94 16.53 -5.82
N HIS A 119 2.55 17.49 -6.68
CA HIS A 119 1.20 18.02 -6.82
C HIS A 119 0.17 17.02 -7.37
N ARG A 120 -0.36 16.20 -6.49
CA ARG A 120 -1.71 15.63 -6.61
C ARG A 120 -2.40 15.89 -5.29
N ILE A 121 -3.49 16.65 -5.32
CA ILE A 121 -4.33 16.95 -4.13
C ILE A 121 -4.79 15.64 -3.50
N ASP A 122 -4.53 15.43 -2.63
CA ASP A 122 -3.34 15.07 -1.95
C ASP A 122 -3.75 14.07 -0.89
N LEU A 123 -4.06 12.84 -1.42
CA LEU A 123 -4.36 11.72 -0.53
C LEU A 123 -3.16 11.47 0.42
N ASP A 124 -1.94 11.76 -0.02
CA ASP A 124 -0.76 11.59 0.82
C ASP A 124 -0.72 12.65 1.93
N GLU A 125 -1.09 13.90 1.62
CA GLU A 125 -1.26 14.95 2.63
C GLU A 125 -2.47 14.66 3.53
N ALA A 126 -3.57 14.17 2.95
CA ALA A 126 -4.72 13.73 3.74
C ALA A 126 -4.39 12.55 4.66
N MET A 127 -3.51 11.64 4.24
CA MET A 127 -3.08 10.52 5.07
C MET A 127 -2.26 10.93 6.30
N LYS A 128 -1.67 12.13 6.32
CA LYS A 128 -0.93 12.64 7.49
C LYS A 128 -1.82 12.92 8.71
N VAL A 129 -3.13 13.14 8.54
CA VAL A 129 -4.06 13.30 9.67
C VAL A 129 -4.38 11.99 10.39
N LEU A 130 -3.99 10.87 9.82
CA LEU A 130 -4.21 9.55 10.39
C LEU A 130 -3.12 9.20 11.39
N SER A 131 -3.50 8.59 12.52
CA SER A 131 -2.53 7.94 13.39
C SER A 131 -1.81 6.81 12.63
N LYS A 132 -0.63 6.40 13.09
CA LYS A 132 0.14 5.31 12.49
C LYS A 132 -0.70 4.04 12.28
N VAL A 133 -1.51 3.66 13.28
CA VAL A 133 -2.36 2.47 13.21
C VAL A 133 -3.53 2.65 12.24
N GLU A 134 -4.20 3.81 12.26
CA GLU A 134 -5.27 4.12 11.30
C GLU A 134 -4.74 4.09 9.87
N ARG A 135 -3.57 4.68 9.62
CA ARG A 135 -2.91 4.71 8.32
C ARG A 135 -2.56 3.30 7.82
N LEU A 136 -2.03 2.44 8.69
CA LEU A 136 -1.78 1.04 8.36
C LEU A 136 -3.08 0.29 8.03
N CYS A 137 -4.10 0.39 8.88
CA CYS A 137 -5.38 -0.28 8.65
C CYS A 137 -6.04 0.13 7.32
N VAL A 138 -6.08 1.44 7.04
CA VAL A 138 -6.64 1.97 5.78
C VAL A 138 -5.81 1.52 4.58
N SER A 139 -4.47 1.62 4.65
CA SER A 139 -3.59 1.22 3.55
C SER A 139 -3.66 -0.28 3.25
N LEU A 140 -3.78 -1.14 4.27
CA LEU A 140 -3.93 -2.57 4.09
C LEU A 140 -5.25 -2.92 3.42
N CYS A 141 -6.35 -2.35 3.88
CA CYS A 141 -7.67 -2.68 3.36
C CYS A 141 -7.90 -2.10 1.95
N PHE A 142 -7.60 -0.82 1.74
CA PHE A 142 -7.91 -0.11 0.49
C PHE A 142 -6.74 -0.03 -0.49
N GLY A 143 -5.51 -0.09 0.00
CA GLY A 143 -4.31 -0.05 -0.84
C GLY A 143 -3.84 -1.44 -1.29
N ALA A 144 -3.76 -2.39 -0.35
CA ALA A 144 -3.33 -3.76 -0.62
C ALA A 144 -4.50 -4.73 -0.89
N GLY A 145 -5.74 -4.32 -0.62
CA GLY A 145 -6.93 -5.14 -0.85
C GLY A 145 -7.08 -6.31 0.14
N LEU A 146 -6.61 -6.13 1.39
CA LEU A 146 -6.86 -7.11 2.45
C LEU A 146 -8.27 -6.92 3.01
N SER A 147 -8.91 -8.02 3.38
CA SER A 147 -10.11 -7.98 4.22
C SER A 147 -9.74 -7.48 5.63
N HIS A 148 -10.74 -7.02 6.40
CA HIS A 148 -10.51 -6.62 7.79
C HIS A 148 -9.93 -7.74 8.65
N SER A 149 -10.30 -9.00 8.40
CA SER A 149 -9.76 -10.17 9.11
C SER A 149 -8.30 -10.42 8.75
N GLU A 150 -7.93 -10.36 7.47
CA GLU A 150 -6.54 -10.49 7.04
C GLU A 150 -5.67 -9.35 7.57
N ALA A 151 -6.20 -8.12 7.62
CA ALA A 151 -5.51 -6.98 8.20
C ALA A 151 -5.34 -7.13 9.74
N ALA A 152 -6.35 -7.66 10.43
CA ALA A 152 -6.31 -7.95 11.87
C ALA A 152 -5.23 -8.99 12.21
N GLU A 153 -5.18 -10.06 11.44
CA GLU A 153 -4.14 -11.09 11.55
C GLU A 153 -2.74 -10.51 11.28
N ALA A 154 -2.58 -9.75 10.18
CA ALA A 154 -1.31 -9.17 9.79
C ALA A 154 -0.76 -8.14 10.80
N LEU A 155 -1.65 -7.38 11.46
CA LEU A 155 -1.31 -6.39 12.49
C LEU A 155 -1.26 -6.97 13.90
N ASN A 156 -1.67 -8.22 14.09
CA ASN A 156 -1.87 -8.86 15.40
C ASN A 156 -2.80 -8.01 16.31
N LEU A 157 -3.92 -7.56 15.74
CA LEU A 157 -4.95 -6.77 16.44
C LEU A 157 -6.31 -7.48 16.40
N PRO A 158 -7.19 -7.27 17.40
CA PRO A 158 -8.56 -7.74 17.33
C PRO A 158 -9.31 -7.19 16.11
N LEU A 159 -10.14 -8.00 15.46
CA LEU A 159 -10.92 -7.60 14.28
C LEU A 159 -11.76 -6.33 14.53
N GLY A 160 -12.39 -6.23 15.71
CA GLY A 160 -13.16 -5.05 16.10
C GLY A 160 -12.31 -3.76 16.15
N THR A 161 -11.06 -3.88 16.61
CA THR A 161 -10.11 -2.80 16.66
C THR A 161 -9.74 -2.31 15.26
N VAL A 162 -9.45 -3.23 14.33
CA VAL A 162 -9.16 -2.89 12.92
C VAL A 162 -10.36 -2.20 12.27
N LYS A 163 -11.57 -2.74 12.42
CA LYS A 163 -12.80 -2.10 11.91
C LYS A 163 -12.98 -0.67 12.43
N SER A 164 -12.71 -0.46 13.72
CA SER A 164 -12.80 0.86 14.37
C SER A 164 -11.75 1.84 13.83
N HIS A 165 -10.51 1.39 13.64
CA HIS A 165 -9.44 2.21 13.04
C HIS A 165 -9.74 2.56 11.59
N VAL A 166 -10.21 1.61 10.78
CA VAL A 166 -10.61 1.85 9.40
C VAL A 166 -11.74 2.89 9.35
N LYS A 167 -12.80 2.72 10.15
CA LYS A 167 -13.93 3.67 10.21
C LYS A 167 -13.44 5.09 10.55
N ARG A 168 -12.71 5.25 11.65
CA ARG A 168 -12.18 6.55 12.09
C ARG A 168 -11.24 7.17 11.05
N GLY A 169 -10.36 6.36 10.46
CA GLY A 169 -9.46 6.82 9.41
C GLY A 169 -10.20 7.35 8.20
N LEU A 170 -11.24 6.65 7.73
CA LEU A 170 -12.06 7.10 6.61
C LEU A 170 -12.87 8.37 6.93
N GLU A 171 -13.37 8.50 8.16
CA GLU A 171 -14.05 9.72 8.62
C GLU A 171 -13.12 10.94 8.58
N LYS A 172 -11.89 10.80 9.12
CA LYS A 172 -10.87 11.84 9.05
C LYS A 172 -10.51 12.21 7.62
N LEU A 173 -10.31 11.22 6.74
CA LEU A 173 -10.03 11.45 5.33
C LEU A 173 -11.18 12.16 4.61
N ARG A 174 -12.43 11.78 4.86
CA ARG A 174 -13.61 12.47 4.30
C ARG A 174 -13.64 13.94 4.69
N THR A 175 -13.44 14.24 5.97
CA THR A 175 -13.40 15.61 6.46
C THR A 175 -12.26 16.41 5.81
N ARG A 176 -11.10 15.83 5.65
CA ARG A 176 -9.92 16.49 5.06
C ARG A 176 -10.03 16.70 3.56
N LEU A 177 -10.68 15.77 2.85
CA LEU A 177 -10.86 15.77 1.40
C LEU A 177 -12.18 16.40 0.95
N ALA A 178 -13.06 16.79 1.89
CA ALA A 178 -14.30 17.50 1.56
C ALA A 178 -13.94 18.84 0.88
N PRO A 179 -14.54 19.18 -0.26
CA PRO A 179 -14.33 20.49 -0.89
C PRO A 179 -14.74 21.60 0.08
N ALA A 180 -13.98 22.69 0.08
CA ALA A 180 -14.22 23.87 0.94
C ALA A 180 -15.50 24.66 0.55
N ASP A 181 -16.31 24.18 -0.37
CA ASP A 181 -17.46 24.89 -0.97
C ASP A 181 -18.78 24.76 -0.18
N GLY A 182 -18.72 24.54 1.13
CA GLY A 182 -19.90 24.55 2.00
C GLY A 182 -20.24 25.90 2.67
N ALA A 183 -19.50 26.97 2.42
CA ALA A 183 -19.59 28.21 3.22
C ALA A 183 -20.03 29.48 2.46
N VAL A 184 -20.65 29.40 1.28
CA VAL A 184 -21.16 30.62 0.59
C VAL A 184 -22.51 30.34 -0.04
N LEU A 185 -23.59 30.17 0.71
CA LEU A 185 -24.97 30.38 0.23
C LEU A 185 -25.98 30.68 1.39
N GLU A 186 -25.55 31.24 2.51
CA GLU A 186 -26.48 31.85 3.47
C GLU A 186 -26.12 33.33 3.69
N GLY A 187 -26.49 34.19 2.78
CA GLY A 187 -26.26 35.62 2.95
C GLY A 187 -26.84 36.49 1.86
N ARG A 188 -28.00 36.13 1.31
CA ARG A 188 -28.75 37.09 0.44
C ARG A 188 -30.25 36.81 0.42
N ARG A 189 -30.91 36.93 1.56
CA ARG A 189 -32.33 37.23 1.61
C ARG A 189 -32.56 38.22 2.75
N GLY A 190 -32.73 39.46 2.38
CA GLY A 190 -33.19 40.49 3.32
C GLY A 190 -32.71 41.86 2.91
N ASN A 191 -33.34 42.46 1.95
CA ASN A 191 -33.92 43.80 2.04
C ASN A 191 -34.28 44.34 0.67
N GLY A 192 -35.56 44.63 0.49
CA GLY A 192 -36.06 45.40 -0.61
C GLY A 192 -37.56 45.15 -0.79
#